data_9126529595d3328b2f7fc203d69de6db
#
_entry.id   9126529595d3328b2f7fc203d69de6db
#
_cell.length_a   1.000
_cell.length_b   1.000
_cell.length_c   1.000
_cell.angle_alpha   90.00
_cell.angle_beta   90.00
_cell.angle_gamma   90.00
#
_symmetry.space_group_name_H-M   'P 1'
#
loop_
_entity.id
_entity.type
_entity.pdbx_description
1 polymer ?
#
loop_
_entity_poly.entity_id
_entity_poly.type
_entity_poly.pdbx_seq_one_letter_code
_entity_poly.pdbx_strand_id
1 'polypeptide(L)'
;MKLSDVITPGDKIDIKMLHEANQEDNGGEIAKIYQSAVSDIFSDQELEISMPTSGGRMVLFQLERECSIVFYTKGGMYNCTAVVKKRYRKENLYLLRIVITSGLQKFQRREFFRIPYTTPLKYYEISEQTAQMQTTEELFTEIQKPEYIDQVREGTIQNISGGGIRFVSGQWIKQNQNILLVIRLTNEYSDETFYLPGQVIATEKHPAIEEMYIHLSLI
;
A
#
# COMPACT_ATOMS: atom_id res chain seq x y z
N MET A 1 5.62 27.79 0.96
CA MET A 1 4.38 27.14 1.42
C MET A 1 4.55 26.91 2.90
N LYS A 2 3.69 27.47 3.72
CA LYS A 2 3.75 27.31 5.18
C LYS A 2 3.21 25.96 5.58
N LEU A 3 3.74 25.41 6.66
CA LEU A 3 3.32 24.11 7.20
C LEU A 3 1.82 24.13 7.55
N SER A 4 1.40 25.17 8.25
CA SER A 4 0.02 25.40 8.69
C SER A 4 -1.01 25.57 7.56
N ASP A 5 -0.57 25.89 6.34
CA ASP A 5 -1.47 26.03 5.19
C ASP A 5 -1.89 24.65 4.62
N VAL A 6 -1.14 23.59 4.95
CA VAL A 6 -1.28 22.28 4.31
C VAL A 6 -1.56 21.16 5.31
N ILE A 7 -0.94 21.24 6.49
CA ILE A 7 -1.01 20.22 7.53
C ILE A 7 -1.89 20.70 8.67
N THR A 8 -2.71 19.83 9.21
CA THR A 8 -3.60 20.13 10.35
C THR A 8 -3.41 19.08 11.46
N PRO A 9 -3.58 19.45 12.74
CA PRO A 9 -3.67 18.49 13.81
C PRO A 9 -4.70 17.40 13.51
N GLY A 10 -4.33 16.15 13.74
CA GLY A 10 -5.11 14.97 13.37
C GLY A 10 -4.71 14.33 12.04
N ASP A 11 -3.94 14.99 11.18
CA ASP A 11 -3.44 14.39 9.95
C ASP A 11 -2.57 13.18 10.26
N LYS A 12 -2.83 12.08 9.58
CA LYS A 12 -2.02 10.84 9.69
C LYS A 12 -0.68 11.05 9.02
N ILE A 13 0.35 10.42 9.57
CA ILE A 13 1.69 10.43 9.01
C ILE A 13 2.30 9.03 9.01
N ASP A 14 3.06 8.76 7.95
CA ASP A 14 3.99 7.65 7.87
C ASP A 14 5.41 8.18 8.08
N ILE A 15 6.21 7.49 8.90
CA ILE A 15 7.58 7.88 9.23
C ILE A 15 8.51 6.73 8.86
N LYS A 16 9.61 7.05 8.16
CA LYS A 16 10.69 6.13 7.81
C LYS A 16 12.01 6.70 8.35
N MET A 17 12.76 5.90 9.12
CA MET A 17 14.07 6.31 9.61
C MET A 17 15.10 6.24 8.49
N LEU A 18 15.82 7.34 8.19
CA LEU A 18 16.75 7.41 7.05
C LEU A 18 17.99 6.52 7.26
N HIS A 19 18.37 6.28 8.52
CA HIS A 19 19.53 5.44 8.83
C HIS A 19 19.27 3.95 8.60
N GLU A 20 18.02 3.52 8.74
CA GLU A 20 17.59 2.15 8.43
C GLU A 20 17.51 1.94 6.91
N ALA A 21 17.19 2.99 6.14
CA ALA A 21 17.12 2.94 4.67
C ALA A 21 18.50 2.74 4.00
N ASN A 22 19.58 3.27 4.58
CA ASN A 22 20.93 3.12 4.04
C ASN A 22 21.53 1.73 4.27
N GLN A 23 20.87 0.84 5.01
CA GLN A 23 21.24 -0.58 5.17
C GLN A 23 20.59 -1.49 4.12
N GLU A 24 19.59 -1.00 3.38
CA GLU A 24 18.93 -1.76 2.30
C GLU A 24 19.86 -2.05 1.10
N ASP A 25 20.88 -1.23 0.85
CA ASP A 25 21.85 -1.45 -0.23
C ASP A 25 22.73 -2.71 -0.04
N ASN A 26 22.64 -3.37 1.13
CA ASN A 26 23.45 -4.54 1.48
C ASN A 26 22.66 -5.84 1.76
N GLY A 27 21.39 -5.95 1.30
CA GLY A 27 20.67 -7.24 1.40
C GLY A 27 19.31 -7.21 2.12
N GLY A 28 18.40 -6.37 1.68
CA GLY A 28 16.99 -6.81 1.62
C GLY A 28 16.12 -6.71 2.85
N GLU A 29 16.34 -5.85 3.83
CA GLU A 29 15.27 -5.49 4.77
C GLU A 29 14.51 -4.25 4.26
N ILE A 30 13.22 -4.44 3.95
CA ILE A 30 12.30 -3.34 3.57
C ILE A 30 12.26 -2.33 4.74
N ALA A 31 12.64 -1.08 4.47
CA ALA A 31 12.67 -0.03 5.48
C ALA A 31 11.33 0.10 6.19
N LYS A 32 11.35 -0.03 7.50
CA LYS A 32 10.20 -0.10 8.36
C LYS A 32 9.43 1.22 8.37
N ILE A 33 8.14 1.16 8.10
CA ILE A 33 7.24 2.30 8.15
C ILE A 33 6.55 2.32 9.52
N TYR A 34 6.61 3.47 10.19
CA TYR A 34 5.96 3.72 11.47
C TYR A 34 4.80 4.69 11.28
N GLN A 35 3.68 4.40 11.90
CA GLN A 35 2.47 5.23 11.82
C GLN A 35 2.36 6.17 13.02
N SER A 36 1.94 7.40 12.77
CA SER A 36 1.68 8.41 13.79
C SER A 36 0.61 9.40 13.29
N ALA A 37 0.37 10.45 14.07
CA ALA A 37 -0.50 11.56 13.69
C ALA A 37 0.07 12.88 14.21
N VAL A 38 -0.21 13.96 13.50
CA VAL A 38 0.11 15.32 13.94
C VAL A 38 -0.74 15.66 15.16
N SER A 39 -0.10 16.05 16.25
CA SER A 39 -0.75 16.48 17.49
C SER A 39 -0.92 18.00 17.54
N ASP A 40 0.16 18.74 17.21
CA ASP A 40 0.15 20.19 17.21
C ASP A 40 1.23 20.76 16.26
N ILE A 41 1.09 22.04 15.87
CA ILE A 41 2.03 22.77 15.00
C ILE A 41 2.45 24.03 15.71
N PHE A 42 3.75 24.16 16.03
CA PHE A 42 4.29 25.31 16.77
C PHE A 42 4.82 26.40 15.84
N SER A 43 5.37 26.00 14.68
CA SER A 43 5.91 26.92 13.68
C SER A 43 5.95 26.27 12.30
N ASP A 44 6.44 26.98 11.28
CA ASP A 44 6.66 26.42 9.95
C ASP A 44 7.74 25.30 9.88
N GLN A 45 8.47 25.07 10.97
CA GLN A 45 9.51 24.05 11.03
C GLN A 45 9.35 23.09 12.20
N GLU A 46 8.47 23.38 13.16
CA GLU A 46 8.38 22.61 14.40
C GLU A 46 6.95 22.13 14.66
N LEU A 47 6.80 20.82 14.85
CA LEU A 47 5.51 20.21 15.14
C LEU A 47 5.63 19.11 16.19
N GLU A 48 4.51 18.79 16.79
CA GLU A 48 4.31 17.71 17.73
C GLU A 48 3.56 16.57 17.04
N ILE A 49 4.02 15.35 17.24
CA ILE A 49 3.36 14.14 16.75
C ILE A 49 3.13 13.15 17.89
N SER A 50 2.14 12.30 17.75
CA SER A 50 1.95 11.16 18.64
C SER A 50 3.15 10.23 18.58
N MET A 51 3.40 9.45 19.66
CA MET A 51 4.45 8.43 19.61
C MET A 51 4.15 7.44 18.49
N PRO A 52 5.13 7.20 17.59
CA PRO A 52 4.93 6.29 16.46
C PRO A 52 4.62 4.86 16.88
N THR A 53 3.85 4.17 16.05
CA THR A 53 3.47 2.78 16.27
C THR A 53 3.84 1.91 15.07
N SER A 54 4.09 0.62 15.35
CA SER A 54 4.27 -0.41 14.34
C SER A 54 3.58 -1.69 14.82
N GLY A 55 2.65 -2.23 14.02
CA GLY A 55 1.86 -3.40 14.41
C GLY A 55 1.08 -3.19 15.71
N GLY A 56 0.57 -1.97 15.96
CA GLY A 56 -0.18 -1.61 17.18
C GLY A 56 0.69 -1.41 18.43
N ARG A 57 2.01 -1.53 18.32
CA ARG A 57 2.94 -1.32 19.45
C ARG A 57 3.66 0.02 19.30
N MET A 58 3.79 0.74 20.43
CA MET A 58 4.53 1.99 20.49
C MET A 58 6.03 1.75 20.27
N VAL A 59 6.66 2.63 19.47
CA VAL A 59 8.08 2.55 19.12
C VAL A 59 8.79 3.80 19.62
N LEU A 60 9.86 3.59 20.39
CA LEU A 60 10.67 4.69 20.93
C LEU A 60 11.73 5.11 19.91
N PHE A 61 11.56 6.29 19.32
CA PHE A 61 12.56 6.87 18.43
C PHE A 61 13.72 7.47 19.22
N GLN A 62 14.93 7.28 18.70
CA GLN A 62 16.11 7.95 19.24
C GLN A 62 16.07 9.45 18.90
N LEU A 63 16.57 10.27 19.83
CA LEU A 63 16.71 11.71 19.61
C LEU A 63 17.84 11.99 18.60
N GLU A 64 17.77 13.14 17.95
CA GLU A 64 18.73 13.63 16.92
C GLU A 64 18.84 12.71 15.69
N ARG A 65 17.89 11.81 15.47
CA ARG A 65 17.84 10.97 14.27
C ARG A 65 16.98 11.61 13.20
N GLU A 66 17.48 11.53 11.98
CA GLU A 66 16.75 11.97 10.79
C GLU A 66 15.73 10.91 10.34
N CYS A 67 14.59 11.41 9.92
CA CYS A 67 13.51 10.60 9.35
C CYS A 67 12.87 11.28 8.14
N SER A 68 12.35 10.50 7.23
CA SER A 68 11.43 10.95 6.19
C SER A 68 10.02 10.82 6.71
N ILE A 69 9.19 11.83 6.47
CA ILE A 69 7.79 11.88 6.89
C ILE A 69 6.90 12.10 5.69
N VAL A 70 5.84 11.31 5.58
CA VAL A 70 4.77 11.51 4.61
C VAL A 70 3.51 11.89 5.36
N PHE A 71 2.97 13.07 5.09
CA PHE A 71 1.71 13.58 5.65
C PHE A 71 0.55 13.22 4.72
N TYR A 72 -0.54 12.73 5.28
CA TYR A 72 -1.81 12.46 4.60
C TYR A 72 -2.80 13.56 4.93
N THR A 73 -2.88 14.56 4.09
CA THR A 73 -3.71 15.76 4.29
C THR A 73 -4.94 15.76 3.38
N LYS A 74 -5.87 16.67 3.62
CA LYS A 74 -7.04 16.89 2.72
C LYS A 74 -6.62 17.31 1.30
N GLY A 75 -5.49 18.01 1.18
CA GLY A 75 -4.94 18.50 -0.11
C GLY A 75 -4.08 17.49 -0.86
N GLY A 76 -3.92 16.27 -0.32
CA GLY A 76 -3.08 15.20 -0.87
C GLY A 76 -1.96 14.80 0.08
N MET A 77 -0.96 14.11 -0.46
CA MET A 77 0.20 13.70 0.32
C MET A 77 1.35 14.69 0.14
N TYR A 78 2.10 14.90 1.22
CA TYR A 78 3.31 15.73 1.23
C TYR A 78 4.40 15.00 1.97
N ASN A 79 5.65 15.16 1.52
CA ASN A 79 6.80 14.60 2.21
C ASN A 79 7.81 15.69 2.59
N CYS A 80 8.58 15.39 3.61
CA CYS A 80 9.75 16.15 4.03
C CYS A 80 10.71 15.26 4.83
N THR A 81 11.90 15.78 5.11
CA THR A 81 12.80 15.24 6.13
C THR A 81 12.67 16.03 7.43
N ALA A 82 12.88 15.36 8.53
CA ALA A 82 12.79 15.95 9.86
C ALA A 82 13.74 15.25 10.85
N VAL A 83 14.00 15.92 11.98
CA VAL A 83 14.80 15.39 13.07
C VAL A 83 13.96 15.32 14.35
N VAL A 84 14.08 14.22 15.08
CA VAL A 84 13.42 14.03 16.38
C VAL A 84 14.17 14.81 17.44
N LYS A 85 13.59 15.87 17.99
CA LYS A 85 14.26 16.75 18.97
C LYS A 85 13.96 16.44 20.43
N LYS A 86 12.71 16.08 20.73
CA LYS A 86 12.31 15.77 22.10
C LYS A 86 11.30 14.65 22.14
N ARG A 87 11.32 13.91 23.22
CA ARG A 87 10.36 12.87 23.58
C ARG A 87 9.87 13.16 24.99
N TYR A 88 8.57 13.27 25.15
CA TYR A 88 7.98 13.61 26.44
C TYR A 88 6.56 13.04 26.58
N ARG A 89 6.05 13.13 27.80
CA ARG A 89 4.67 12.77 28.13
C ARG A 89 3.92 14.03 28.55
N LYS A 90 2.76 14.24 27.96
CA LYS A 90 1.80 15.27 28.35
C LYS A 90 0.51 14.56 28.74
N GLU A 91 0.13 14.69 30.02
CA GLU A 91 -0.97 13.92 30.59
C GLU A 91 -0.74 12.41 30.38
N ASN A 92 -1.62 11.75 29.59
CA ASN A 92 -1.54 10.32 29.27
C ASN A 92 -1.02 10.04 27.85
N LEU A 93 -0.59 11.06 27.11
CA LEU A 93 -0.09 10.95 25.74
C LEU A 93 1.43 10.99 25.71
N TYR A 94 2.04 10.04 24.99
CA TYR A 94 3.45 10.09 24.65
C TYR A 94 3.61 10.79 23.31
N LEU A 95 4.47 11.79 23.28
CA LEU A 95 4.60 12.74 22.18
C LEU A 95 6.06 12.89 21.76
N LEU A 96 6.27 13.20 20.49
CA LEU A 96 7.55 13.60 19.94
C LEU A 96 7.45 15.02 19.40
N ARG A 97 8.49 15.82 19.68
CA ARG A 97 8.72 17.08 18.99
C ARG A 97 9.72 16.84 17.87
N ILE A 98 9.34 17.22 16.68
CA ILE A 98 10.16 17.07 15.48
C ILE A 98 10.38 18.44 14.82
N VAL A 99 11.56 18.60 14.22
CA VAL A 99 11.94 19.78 13.46
C VAL A 99 12.15 19.37 12.00
N ILE A 100 11.42 20.01 11.12
CA ILE A 100 11.52 19.78 9.68
C ILE A 100 12.83 20.39 9.17
N THR A 101 13.60 19.62 8.41
CA THR A 101 14.93 19.97 7.88
C THR A 101 14.93 20.21 6.37
N SER A 102 13.88 19.82 5.65
CA SER A 102 13.72 20.07 4.21
C SER A 102 12.44 20.85 3.90
N GLY A 103 12.32 21.37 2.69
CA GLY A 103 11.06 21.91 2.21
C GLY A 103 9.98 20.85 2.10
N LEU A 104 8.73 21.23 2.38
CA LEU A 104 7.56 20.35 2.17
C LEU A 104 7.30 20.22 0.67
N GLN A 105 7.30 19.00 0.16
CA GLN A 105 7.10 18.67 -1.24
C GLN A 105 5.82 17.87 -1.43
N LYS A 106 5.06 18.15 -2.48
CA LYS A 106 3.90 17.35 -2.84
C LYS A 106 4.38 15.95 -3.24
N PHE A 107 3.76 14.93 -2.66
CA PHE A 107 4.17 13.54 -2.82
C PHE A 107 3.07 12.74 -3.50
N GLN A 108 3.36 12.16 -4.65
CA GLN A 108 2.47 11.25 -5.36
C GLN A 108 3.16 9.91 -5.50
N ARG A 109 2.72 8.92 -4.71
CA ARG A 109 3.30 7.56 -4.73
C ARG A 109 2.61 6.61 -5.71
N ARG A 110 1.44 7.00 -6.25
CA ARG A 110 0.70 6.19 -7.20
C ARG A 110 1.02 6.65 -8.61
N GLU A 111 1.57 5.77 -9.40
CA GLU A 111 1.81 5.98 -10.81
C GLU A 111 0.49 5.98 -11.60
N PHE A 112 -0.44 5.07 -11.23
CA PHE A 112 -1.72 4.92 -11.89
C PHE A 112 -2.87 5.36 -10.99
N PHE A 113 -3.87 5.99 -11.61
CA PHE A 113 -5.14 6.29 -10.95
C PHE A 113 -5.89 4.99 -10.67
N ARG A 114 -6.56 4.91 -9.52
CA ARG A 114 -7.38 3.75 -9.14
C ARG A 114 -8.84 4.10 -9.27
N ILE A 115 -9.56 3.28 -10.01
CA ILE A 115 -11.00 3.41 -10.22
C ILE A 115 -11.70 2.40 -9.31
N PRO A 116 -12.60 2.83 -8.42
CA PRO A 116 -13.50 1.93 -7.72
C PRO A 116 -14.34 1.18 -8.76
N TYR A 117 -14.29 -0.12 -8.74
CA TYR A 117 -15.01 -0.96 -9.68
C TYR A 117 -15.34 -2.29 -9.03
N THR A 118 -16.63 -2.60 -8.90
CA THR A 118 -17.10 -3.83 -8.27
C THR A 118 -17.67 -4.77 -9.31
N THR A 119 -16.99 -5.90 -9.53
CA THR A 119 -17.43 -6.96 -10.43
C THR A 119 -16.86 -8.31 -9.97
N PRO A 120 -17.60 -9.41 -10.20
CA PRO A 120 -17.05 -10.74 -9.98
C PRO A 120 -15.85 -11.02 -10.89
N LEU A 121 -14.92 -11.81 -10.38
CA LEU A 121 -13.82 -12.37 -11.16
C LEU A 121 -13.62 -13.84 -10.82
N LYS A 122 -13.01 -14.57 -11.75
CA LYS A 122 -12.42 -15.88 -11.50
C LYS A 122 -10.90 -15.76 -11.51
N TYR A 123 -10.24 -16.64 -10.77
CA TYR A 123 -8.78 -16.68 -10.81
C TYR A 123 -8.23 -18.08 -10.60
N TYR A 124 -7.02 -18.29 -11.09
CA TYR A 124 -6.27 -19.54 -11.01
C TYR A 124 -4.90 -19.25 -10.44
N GLU A 125 -4.37 -20.11 -9.56
CA GLU A 125 -2.95 -20.08 -9.25
C GLU A 125 -2.20 -20.69 -10.44
N ILE A 126 -1.19 -19.98 -10.94
CA ILE A 126 -0.45 -20.38 -12.15
C ILE A 126 1.05 -20.47 -11.87
N SER A 127 1.74 -21.20 -12.73
CA SER A 127 3.20 -21.30 -12.73
C SER A 127 3.85 -20.01 -13.24
N GLU A 128 5.13 -19.81 -12.96
CA GLU A 128 5.91 -18.72 -13.54
C GLU A 128 5.96 -18.80 -15.07
N GLN A 129 6.04 -20.00 -15.64
CA GLN A 129 6.02 -20.20 -17.08
C GLN A 129 4.70 -19.76 -17.71
N THR A 130 3.58 -20.09 -17.08
CA THR A 130 2.25 -19.67 -17.52
C THR A 130 2.08 -18.14 -17.41
N ALA A 131 2.63 -17.53 -16.37
CA ALA A 131 2.58 -16.07 -16.18
C ALA A 131 3.36 -15.28 -17.26
N GLN A 132 4.31 -15.92 -17.95
CA GLN A 132 5.10 -15.32 -19.04
C GLN A 132 4.48 -15.50 -20.43
N MET A 133 3.33 -16.18 -20.55
CA MET A 133 2.62 -16.32 -21.81
C MET A 133 2.10 -14.95 -22.28
N GLN A 134 2.27 -14.68 -23.57
CA GLN A 134 2.06 -13.33 -24.14
C GLN A 134 0.70 -13.15 -24.78
N THR A 135 0.00 -14.24 -25.09
CA THR A 135 -1.27 -14.17 -25.82
C THR A 135 -2.44 -14.69 -24.99
N THR A 136 -3.60 -14.10 -25.22
CA THR A 136 -4.86 -14.52 -24.60
C THR A 136 -5.21 -15.98 -24.93
N GLU A 137 -4.90 -16.41 -26.16
CA GLU A 137 -5.16 -17.77 -26.66
C GLU A 137 -4.32 -18.81 -25.91
N GLU A 138 -3.03 -18.50 -25.63
CA GLU A 138 -2.16 -19.39 -24.84
C GLU A 138 -2.68 -19.52 -23.41
N LEU A 139 -2.99 -18.40 -22.75
CA LEU A 139 -3.52 -18.38 -21.40
C LEU A 139 -4.86 -19.10 -21.30
N PHE A 140 -5.78 -18.87 -22.27
CA PHE A 140 -7.05 -19.56 -22.33
C PHE A 140 -6.86 -21.07 -22.49
N THR A 141 -5.99 -21.49 -23.40
CA THR A 141 -5.70 -22.91 -23.66
C THR A 141 -5.08 -23.58 -22.43
N GLU A 142 -4.20 -22.88 -21.76
CA GLU A 142 -3.52 -23.37 -20.55
C GLU A 142 -4.52 -23.74 -19.45
N ILE A 143 -5.47 -22.85 -19.13
CA ILE A 143 -6.46 -23.09 -18.06
C ILE A 143 -7.55 -24.13 -18.41
N GLN A 144 -7.61 -24.60 -19.66
CA GLN A 144 -8.47 -25.73 -20.05
C GLN A 144 -7.86 -27.09 -19.72
N LYS A 145 -6.59 -27.13 -19.31
CA LYS A 145 -5.95 -28.38 -18.92
C LYS A 145 -6.60 -28.96 -17.66
N PRO A 146 -6.65 -30.29 -17.52
CA PRO A 146 -7.29 -30.96 -16.37
C PRO A 146 -6.84 -30.44 -15.02
N GLU A 147 -5.57 -30.07 -14.89
CA GLU A 147 -4.96 -29.55 -13.66
C GLU A 147 -5.56 -28.25 -13.16
N TYR A 148 -6.21 -27.45 -14.02
CA TYR A 148 -6.82 -26.17 -13.65
C TYR A 148 -8.35 -26.25 -13.47
N ILE A 149 -9.03 -27.27 -14.01
CA ILE A 149 -10.49 -27.36 -14.03
C ILE A 149 -11.10 -27.26 -12.62
N ASP A 150 -10.50 -27.96 -11.65
CA ASP A 150 -10.97 -27.96 -10.27
C ASP A 150 -10.29 -26.89 -9.37
N GLN A 151 -9.44 -26.06 -9.95
CA GLN A 151 -8.67 -25.05 -9.20
C GLN A 151 -9.23 -23.63 -9.37
N VAL A 152 -10.31 -23.46 -10.12
CA VAL A 152 -10.94 -22.16 -10.27
C VAL A 152 -11.43 -21.63 -8.93
N ARG A 153 -11.09 -20.39 -8.64
CA ARG A 153 -11.54 -19.67 -7.44
C ARG A 153 -12.25 -18.39 -7.85
N GLU A 154 -13.07 -17.87 -6.95
CA GLU A 154 -13.86 -16.68 -7.20
C GLU A 154 -13.47 -15.56 -6.24
N GLY A 155 -13.67 -14.33 -6.71
CA GLY A 155 -13.46 -13.13 -5.95
C GLY A 155 -14.29 -11.97 -6.48
N THR A 156 -14.21 -10.84 -5.80
CA THR A 156 -14.89 -9.60 -6.20
C THR A 156 -13.90 -8.45 -6.27
N ILE A 157 -13.76 -7.84 -7.43
CA ILE A 157 -12.92 -6.65 -7.62
C ILE A 157 -13.45 -5.52 -6.76
N GLN A 158 -12.55 -4.75 -6.16
CA GLN A 158 -12.84 -3.54 -5.38
C GLN A 158 -12.33 -2.28 -6.08
N ASN A 159 -11.21 -2.36 -6.73
CA ASN A 159 -10.68 -1.31 -7.58
C ASN A 159 -9.68 -1.88 -8.59
N ILE A 160 -9.51 -1.13 -9.68
CA ILE A 160 -8.60 -1.44 -10.78
C ILE A 160 -7.76 -0.21 -11.13
N SER A 161 -6.55 -0.42 -11.62
CA SER A 161 -5.66 0.61 -12.13
C SER A 161 -4.80 0.05 -13.25
N GLY A 162 -4.07 0.90 -13.98
CA GLY A 162 -3.13 0.44 -15.03
C GLY A 162 -2.03 -0.49 -14.54
N GLY A 163 -1.67 -0.44 -13.24
CA GLY A 163 -0.63 -1.30 -12.67
C GLY A 163 -1.15 -2.47 -11.84
N GLY A 164 -2.46 -2.63 -11.64
CA GLY A 164 -2.93 -3.74 -10.82
C GLY A 164 -4.38 -3.67 -10.37
N ILE A 165 -4.78 -4.70 -9.66
CA ILE A 165 -6.16 -4.93 -9.20
C ILE A 165 -6.14 -5.26 -7.71
N ARG A 166 -7.13 -4.73 -6.99
CA ARG A 166 -7.46 -5.16 -5.64
C ARG A 166 -8.81 -5.86 -5.67
N PHE A 167 -8.86 -7.07 -5.13
CA PHE A 167 -10.08 -7.85 -5.02
C PHE A 167 -10.21 -8.53 -3.65
N VAL A 168 -11.39 -9.01 -3.35
CA VAL A 168 -11.70 -9.77 -2.13
C VAL A 168 -11.97 -11.21 -2.50
N SER A 169 -11.44 -12.15 -1.71
CA SER A 169 -11.65 -13.58 -1.85
C SER A 169 -11.68 -14.27 -0.50
N GLY A 170 -12.40 -15.40 -0.40
CA GLY A 170 -12.38 -16.28 0.77
C GLY A 170 -11.09 -17.07 0.98
N GLN A 171 -10.12 -16.95 0.06
CA GLN A 171 -8.88 -17.72 0.09
C GLN A 171 -7.69 -16.83 0.43
N TRP A 172 -6.80 -17.37 1.28
CA TRP A 172 -5.48 -16.78 1.49
C TRP A 172 -4.55 -17.16 0.34
N ILE A 173 -3.96 -16.15 -0.31
CA ILE A 173 -2.96 -16.36 -1.37
C ILE A 173 -1.61 -15.83 -0.86
N LYS A 174 -0.55 -16.61 -1.08
CA LYS A 174 0.79 -16.21 -0.64
C LYS A 174 1.28 -14.98 -1.42
N GLN A 175 2.03 -14.12 -0.76
CA GLN A 175 2.78 -13.07 -1.43
C GLN A 175 3.75 -13.67 -2.45
N ASN A 176 3.94 -12.99 -3.58
CA ASN A 176 4.71 -13.42 -4.75
C ASN A 176 4.13 -14.63 -5.50
N GLN A 177 2.94 -15.11 -5.15
CA GLN A 177 2.24 -16.12 -5.95
C GLN A 177 1.76 -15.49 -7.25
N ASN A 178 1.99 -16.17 -8.39
CA ASN A 178 1.42 -15.80 -9.68
C ASN A 178 -0.01 -16.33 -9.79
N ILE A 179 -0.91 -15.48 -10.25
CA ILE A 179 -2.29 -15.83 -10.53
C ILE A 179 -2.73 -15.29 -11.88
N LEU A 180 -3.66 -15.99 -12.53
CA LEU A 180 -4.34 -15.53 -13.71
C LEU A 180 -5.74 -15.10 -13.35
N LEU A 181 -6.06 -13.82 -13.55
CA LEU A 181 -7.41 -13.29 -13.42
C LEU A 181 -8.17 -13.50 -14.71
N VAL A 182 -9.42 -13.93 -14.59
CA VAL A 182 -10.39 -14.01 -15.68
C VAL A 182 -11.56 -13.08 -15.34
N ILE A 183 -11.65 -11.98 -16.06
CA ILE A 183 -12.61 -10.92 -15.82
C ILE A 183 -13.49 -10.77 -17.05
N ARG A 184 -14.81 -10.93 -16.88
CA ARG A 184 -15.79 -10.68 -17.95
C ARG A 184 -16.37 -9.29 -17.74
N LEU A 185 -16.18 -8.43 -18.73
CA LEU A 185 -16.75 -7.09 -18.76
C LEU A 185 -17.85 -7.04 -19.82
N THR A 186 -19.05 -6.76 -19.36
CA THR A 186 -20.22 -6.67 -20.24
C THR A 186 -20.81 -5.26 -20.13
N ASN A 187 -21.06 -4.63 -21.27
CA ASN A 187 -21.78 -3.39 -21.38
C ASN A 187 -22.78 -3.48 -22.58
N GLU A 188 -23.47 -2.38 -22.90
CA GLU A 188 -24.44 -2.34 -23.98
C GLU A 188 -23.84 -2.63 -25.37
N TYR A 189 -22.51 -2.51 -25.53
CA TYR A 189 -21.81 -2.57 -26.82
C TYR A 189 -20.84 -3.74 -26.93
N SER A 190 -20.38 -4.31 -25.80
CA SER A 190 -19.37 -5.37 -25.80
C SER A 190 -19.58 -6.36 -24.65
N ASP A 191 -19.16 -7.58 -24.88
CA ASP A 191 -19.05 -8.65 -23.90
C ASP A 191 -17.68 -9.30 -24.09
N GLU A 192 -16.71 -8.87 -23.28
CA GLU A 192 -15.32 -9.27 -23.46
C GLU A 192 -14.79 -9.95 -22.20
N THR A 193 -13.98 -10.97 -22.41
CA THR A 193 -13.29 -11.67 -21.33
C THR A 193 -11.79 -11.38 -21.40
N PHE A 194 -11.26 -10.87 -20.30
CA PHE A 194 -9.84 -10.53 -20.14
C PHE A 194 -9.14 -11.60 -19.31
N TYR A 195 -7.98 -12.03 -19.78
CA TYR A 195 -7.07 -12.96 -19.12
C TYR A 195 -5.83 -12.17 -18.71
N LEU A 196 -5.70 -11.86 -17.44
CA LEU A 196 -4.67 -10.95 -16.93
C LEU A 196 -3.76 -11.70 -15.93
N PRO A 197 -2.55 -12.08 -16.34
CA PRO A 197 -1.58 -12.61 -15.42
C PRO A 197 -1.07 -11.53 -14.48
N GLY A 198 -0.80 -11.89 -13.23
CA GLY A 198 -0.29 -10.97 -12.24
C GLY A 198 0.30 -11.66 -11.05
N GLN A 199 1.07 -10.91 -10.25
CA GLN A 199 1.71 -11.38 -9.04
C GLN A 199 1.07 -10.73 -7.80
N VAL A 200 0.78 -11.55 -6.80
CA VAL A 200 0.23 -11.09 -5.52
C VAL A 200 1.31 -10.32 -4.75
N ILE A 201 1.07 -9.03 -4.52
CA ILE A 201 1.98 -8.15 -3.77
C ILE A 201 1.66 -8.11 -2.28
N ALA A 202 0.40 -8.29 -1.89
CA ALA A 202 -0.01 -8.39 -0.50
C ALA A 202 -1.34 -9.14 -0.36
N THR A 203 -1.53 -9.81 0.78
CA THR A 203 -2.80 -10.38 1.22
C THR A 203 -3.07 -9.90 2.64
N GLU A 204 -4.22 -9.27 2.85
CA GLU A 204 -4.61 -8.68 4.13
C GLU A 204 -5.98 -9.20 4.55
N LYS A 205 -6.18 -9.50 5.83
CA LYS A 205 -7.50 -9.89 6.34
C LYS A 205 -8.48 -8.71 6.26
N HIS A 206 -9.67 -8.96 5.72
CA HIS A 206 -10.74 -7.95 5.72
C HIS A 206 -11.19 -7.67 7.18
N PRO A 207 -11.35 -6.41 7.59
CA PRO A 207 -11.63 -6.07 8.98
C PRO A 207 -13.03 -6.48 9.48
N ALA A 208 -13.98 -6.70 8.57
CA ALA A 208 -15.39 -6.90 8.91
C ALA A 208 -15.97 -8.26 8.49
N ILE A 209 -15.30 -9.00 7.61
CA ILE A 209 -15.79 -10.29 7.07
C ILE A 209 -14.65 -11.32 7.04
N GLU A 210 -15.01 -12.60 6.95
CA GLU A 210 -14.03 -13.69 6.84
C GLU A 210 -13.49 -13.84 5.41
N GLU A 211 -13.01 -12.75 4.85
CA GLU A 211 -12.42 -12.70 3.52
C GLU A 211 -11.07 -12.00 3.55
N MET A 212 -10.34 -12.11 2.44
CA MET A 212 -9.02 -11.52 2.27
C MET A 212 -9.04 -10.45 1.20
N TYR A 213 -8.41 -9.31 1.47
CA TYR A 213 -8.02 -8.37 0.43
C TYR A 213 -6.77 -8.89 -0.27
N ILE A 214 -6.84 -9.09 -1.56
CA ILE A 214 -5.73 -9.49 -2.41
C ILE A 214 -5.33 -8.28 -3.26
N HIS A 215 -4.07 -7.91 -3.17
CA HIS A 215 -3.46 -6.85 -3.96
C HIS A 215 -2.57 -7.49 -5.02
N LEU A 216 -2.86 -7.21 -6.27
CA LEU A 216 -2.19 -7.79 -7.41
C LEU A 216 -1.49 -6.70 -8.23
N SER A 217 -0.26 -6.96 -8.66
CA SER A 217 0.41 -6.27 -9.74
C SER A 217 0.23 -7.06 -11.03
N LEU A 218 -0.20 -6.41 -12.11
CA LEU A 218 -0.25 -7.02 -13.44
C LEU A 218 1.17 -7.18 -14.00
N ILE A 219 1.40 -8.25 -14.74
CA ILE A 219 2.69 -8.58 -15.37
C ILE A 219 2.64 -8.21 -16.83
#